data_c60fbb40fbb7e8d9e513982981fce335
#
_entry.id   c60fbb40fbb7e8d9e513982981fce335
#
_cell.length_a   1.000
_cell.length_b   1.000
_cell.length_c   1.000
_cell.angle_alpha   90.00
_cell.angle_beta   90.00
_cell.angle_gamma   90.00
#
_symmetry.space_group_name_H-M   'P 1'
#
loop_
_entity.id
_entity.type
_entity.pdbx_description
1 polymer ?
#
loop_
_entity_poly.entity_id
_entity_poly.type
_entity_poly.pdbx_seq_one_letter_code
_entity_poly.pdbx_strand_id
1 'polypeptide(L)'
;HIVFDLIDGEFKMTTDLQEFGLLDSVNTENNELGPYFTNDFPYFHYFWKEAEDTRFFYSSDPEGDLDIFCCGYEFADNGFDPSGDPFALTLLNTEFNEGYLSLHSGASENMETACFMSDRDGSFDIYSVTGEEGKLITESSSVTVTRPTVLSSTADDKCPYISGNVMVFTSDREGGFGGFDLWYSVYNGQTWSAPVNMGDLINTEYDEYRPILVQSGESYVNDLMVFSSNRPGGKGGFDLYYVGVPKR
;
A
#
# COMPACT_ATOMS: atom_id res chain seq x y z
N HIS A 1 -4.77 -2.63 18.29
CA HIS A 1 -5.87 -2.48 17.32
C HIS A 1 -6.24 -1.01 17.22
N ILE A 2 -5.95 -0.37 16.08
CA ILE A 2 -6.58 0.89 15.75
C ILE A 2 -7.88 0.49 15.03
N VAL A 3 -8.98 0.43 15.77
CA VAL A 3 -10.31 0.27 15.18
C VAL A 3 -10.87 1.66 15.00
N PHE A 4 -11.09 2.06 13.76
CA PHE A 4 -11.82 3.28 13.46
C PHE A 4 -13.31 2.93 13.35
N ASP A 5 -14.09 3.30 14.34
CA ASP A 5 -15.53 3.27 14.23
C ASP A 5 -16.04 4.60 13.68
N LEU A 6 -16.75 4.55 12.55
CA LEU A 6 -17.47 5.69 12.03
C LEU A 6 -18.79 5.79 12.78
N ILE A 7 -18.81 6.57 13.86
CA ILE A 7 -20.03 6.87 14.62
C ILE A 7 -20.45 8.29 14.29
N ASP A 8 -21.64 8.47 13.73
CA ASP A 8 -22.24 9.76 13.39
C ASP A 8 -21.40 10.61 12.40
N GLY A 9 -20.63 9.97 11.51
CA GLY A 9 -19.79 10.66 10.53
C GLY A 9 -18.45 11.17 11.08
N GLU A 10 -18.13 10.88 12.33
CA GLU A 10 -16.83 11.19 12.93
C GLU A 10 -16.01 9.92 13.16
N PHE A 11 -14.72 9.97 12.82
CA PHE A 11 -13.78 8.92 13.22
C PHE A 11 -13.52 9.03 14.71
N LYS A 12 -13.88 8.02 15.45
CA LYS A 12 -13.45 7.87 16.83
C LYS A 12 -12.43 6.74 16.89
N MET A 13 -11.24 7.05 17.38
CA MET A 13 -10.33 6.01 17.84
C MET A 13 -11.00 5.32 19.02
N THR A 14 -11.43 4.07 18.83
CA THR A 14 -11.85 3.24 19.94
C THR A 14 -10.61 2.65 20.56
N THR A 15 -10.32 3.10 21.76
CA THR A 15 -9.55 2.46 22.82
C THR A 15 -8.03 2.60 22.81
N ASP A 16 -7.56 2.63 23.93
CA ASP A 16 -6.36 2.13 24.64
C ASP A 16 -5.00 2.03 23.87
N LEU A 17 -4.79 2.83 22.81
CA LEU A 17 -3.42 3.19 22.47
C LEU A 17 -2.87 4.07 23.60
N GLN A 18 -2.39 3.40 24.64
CA GLN A 18 -1.86 4.08 25.82
C GLN A 18 -0.53 4.77 25.53
N GLU A 19 0.23 4.30 24.52
CA GLU A 19 1.53 4.88 24.15
C GLU A 19 1.81 4.65 22.66
N PHE A 20 2.47 5.61 22.02
CA PHE A 20 3.08 5.41 20.71
C PHE A 20 4.40 4.66 20.92
N GLY A 21 4.53 3.47 20.33
CA GLY A 21 5.76 2.71 20.28
C GLY A 21 6.57 3.05 19.03
N LEU A 22 7.88 3.11 19.18
CA LEU A 22 8.80 3.07 18.04
C LEU A 22 9.03 1.62 17.65
N LEU A 23 9.11 1.38 16.35
CA LEU A 23 9.52 0.08 15.80
C LEU A 23 11.05 0.02 15.78
N ASP A 24 11.68 -0.09 16.95
CA ASP A 24 13.13 0.03 17.12
C ASP A 24 13.95 -0.92 16.22
N SER A 25 13.40 -2.10 15.91
CA SER A 25 14.03 -3.07 15.01
C SER A 25 13.92 -2.72 13.52
N VAL A 26 13.02 -1.79 13.17
CA VAL A 26 12.76 -1.35 11.80
C VAL A 26 13.31 0.06 11.57
N ASN A 27 13.11 0.95 12.55
CA ASN A 27 13.55 2.34 12.44
C ASN A 27 15.08 2.44 12.47
N THR A 28 15.63 3.17 11.51
CA THR A 28 17.05 3.45 11.37
C THR A 28 17.31 4.96 11.38
N GLU A 29 18.49 5.39 10.98
CA GLU A 29 18.78 6.82 10.73
C GLU A 29 18.28 7.30 9.36
N ASN A 30 17.73 6.38 8.56
CA ASN A 30 17.21 6.64 7.20
C ASN A 30 15.71 6.94 7.24
N ASN A 31 15.11 7.09 6.06
CA ASN A 31 13.68 7.28 5.93
C ASN A 31 12.97 5.93 5.76
N GLU A 32 12.09 5.55 6.66
CA GLU A 32 11.21 4.40 6.51
C GLU A 32 9.85 4.85 6.03
N LEU A 33 9.42 4.34 4.87
CA LEU A 33 8.23 4.80 4.16
C LEU A 33 7.34 3.64 3.70
N GLY A 34 6.09 3.94 3.41
CA GLY A 34 5.16 3.02 2.74
C GLY A 34 4.95 1.69 3.47
N PRO A 35 4.61 1.69 4.77
CA PRO A 35 4.39 0.46 5.51
C PRO A 35 3.20 -0.32 4.94
N TYR A 36 3.37 -1.64 4.78
CA TYR A 36 2.35 -2.55 4.33
C TYR A 36 2.41 -3.86 5.10
N PHE A 37 1.27 -4.32 5.57
CA PHE A 37 1.12 -5.62 6.22
C PHE A 37 0.50 -6.61 5.24
N THR A 38 1.04 -7.83 5.20
CA THR A 38 0.34 -8.90 4.51
C THR A 38 -0.99 -9.10 5.15
N ASN A 39 -1.92 -9.24 4.29
CA ASN A 39 -3.31 -9.29 4.58
C ASN A 39 -3.66 -10.25 5.68
N ASP A 40 -4.79 -10.02 6.07
CA ASP A 40 -5.63 -10.62 7.02
C ASP A 40 -5.45 -10.03 8.41
N PHE A 41 -5.77 -8.71 8.47
CA PHE A 41 -6.63 -8.34 9.56
C PHE A 41 -8.00 -8.95 9.25
N PRO A 42 -8.24 -10.24 9.58
CA PRO A 42 -9.59 -10.73 9.54
C PRO A 42 -10.28 -10.00 10.66
N TYR A 43 -11.15 -9.10 10.34
CA TYR A 43 -12.29 -8.87 11.19
C TYR A 43 -12.83 -10.26 11.54
N PHE A 44 -12.57 -10.77 12.76
CA PHE A 44 -13.08 -12.02 13.29
C PHE A 44 -12.47 -13.35 12.80
N HIS A 45 -11.17 -13.56 12.89
CA HIS A 45 -10.69 -14.87 13.26
C HIS A 45 -9.93 -14.82 14.60
N TYR A 46 -10.64 -14.49 15.63
CA TYR A 46 -10.35 -15.05 16.94
C TYR A 46 -10.44 -16.56 16.78
N PHE A 47 -9.38 -17.24 17.15
CA PHE A 47 -9.17 -18.65 17.35
C PHE A 47 -8.57 -19.44 16.18
N TRP A 48 -7.31 -19.81 16.37
CA TRP A 48 -6.67 -21.01 15.89
C TRP A 48 -6.36 -21.10 14.40
N LYS A 49 -5.70 -20.12 13.83
CA LYS A 49 -4.73 -20.38 12.79
C LYS A 49 -3.41 -19.86 13.29
N GLU A 50 -2.41 -20.73 13.36
CA GLU A 50 -1.01 -20.31 13.38
C GLU A 50 -0.87 -19.36 12.19
N ALA A 51 -0.46 -18.13 12.45
CA ALA A 51 -0.30 -17.15 11.39
C ALA A 51 0.93 -17.56 10.57
N GLU A 52 0.70 -18.35 9.54
CA GLU A 52 1.77 -18.90 8.70
C GLU A 52 2.41 -17.82 7.81
N ASP A 53 1.82 -16.62 7.71
CA ASP A 53 2.35 -15.55 6.86
C ASP A 53 2.08 -14.16 7.45
N THR A 54 2.90 -13.79 8.40
CA THR A 54 2.88 -12.45 9.00
C THR A 54 4.11 -11.68 8.51
N ARG A 55 3.96 -10.97 7.40
CA ARG A 55 5.02 -10.15 6.80
C ARG A 55 4.66 -8.68 6.88
N PHE A 56 5.65 -7.89 7.24
CA PHE A 56 5.61 -6.44 7.24
C PHE A 56 6.61 -5.92 6.20
N PHE A 57 6.15 -5.11 5.29
CA PHE A 57 6.95 -4.47 4.25
C PHE A 57 7.05 -2.98 4.48
N TYR A 58 8.19 -2.43 4.16
CA TYR A 58 8.42 -0.98 4.16
C TYR A 58 9.51 -0.65 3.15
N SER A 59 9.69 0.62 2.87
CA SER A 59 10.74 1.11 2.00
C SER A 59 11.70 1.99 2.79
N SER A 60 13.01 1.84 2.56
CA SER A 60 14.05 2.62 3.20
C SER A 60 15.15 2.96 2.21
N ASP A 61 15.91 4.02 2.46
CA ASP A 61 16.96 4.56 1.59
C ASP A 61 18.38 4.46 2.20
N PRO A 62 18.84 3.29 2.69
CA PRO A 62 20.09 3.16 3.43
C PRO A 62 21.35 3.49 2.61
N GLU A 63 21.31 3.28 1.30
CA GLU A 63 22.43 3.53 0.40
C GLU A 63 22.19 4.72 -0.56
N GLY A 64 21.06 5.42 -0.40
CA GLY A 64 20.71 6.63 -1.16
C GLY A 64 19.69 6.41 -2.27
N ASP A 65 19.33 5.17 -2.58
CA ASP A 65 18.19 4.74 -3.36
C ASP A 65 17.15 4.07 -2.47
N LEU A 66 15.90 4.14 -2.87
CA LEU A 66 14.80 3.58 -2.10
C LEU A 66 14.67 2.09 -2.38
N ASP A 67 14.83 1.28 -1.36
CA ASP A 67 14.72 -0.18 -1.40
C ASP A 67 13.52 -0.70 -0.61
N ILE A 68 12.98 -1.85 -1.03
CA ILE A 68 11.92 -2.55 -0.32
C ILE A 68 12.53 -3.54 0.65
N PHE A 69 12.09 -3.46 1.92
CA PHE A 69 12.47 -4.37 3.00
C PHE A 69 11.28 -5.18 3.49
N CYS A 70 11.58 -6.31 4.08
CA CYS A 70 10.61 -7.20 4.71
C CYS A 70 11.11 -7.67 6.07
N CYS A 71 10.22 -7.79 7.03
CA CYS A 71 10.44 -8.56 8.26
C CYS A 71 9.17 -9.32 8.63
N GLY A 72 9.30 -10.36 9.45
CA GLY A 72 8.15 -10.99 10.10
C GLY A 72 7.55 -10.07 11.17
N TYR A 73 6.37 -10.37 11.63
CA TYR A 73 5.80 -9.74 12.81
C TYR A 73 4.93 -10.72 13.61
N GLU A 74 4.80 -10.46 14.89
CA GLU A 74 3.91 -11.19 15.78
C GLU A 74 3.01 -10.22 16.53
N PHE A 75 1.77 -10.62 16.79
CA PHE A 75 0.92 -9.93 17.73
C PHE A 75 1.07 -10.58 19.11
N ALA A 76 1.80 -9.93 19.99
CA ALA A 76 1.87 -10.29 21.40
C ALA A 76 0.75 -9.61 22.19
N ASP A 77 0.54 -10.06 23.43
CA ASP A 77 -0.48 -9.51 24.36
C ASP A 77 -0.34 -7.98 24.57
N ASN A 78 0.82 -7.41 24.25
CA ASN A 78 1.15 -6.00 24.44
C ASN A 78 1.23 -5.19 23.12
N GLY A 79 0.89 -5.78 21.97
CA GLY A 79 0.88 -5.06 20.70
C GLY A 79 1.61 -5.76 19.55
N PHE A 80 2.02 -4.96 18.57
CA PHE A 80 2.78 -5.38 17.41
C PHE A 80 4.27 -5.48 17.77
N ASP A 81 4.88 -6.60 17.45
CA ASP A 81 6.32 -6.84 17.60
C ASP A 81 6.90 -7.36 16.28
N PRO A 82 7.80 -6.60 15.61
CA PRO A 82 8.54 -7.13 14.47
C PRO A 82 9.38 -8.33 14.89
N SER A 83 9.23 -9.46 14.21
CA SER A 83 9.97 -10.68 14.48
C SER A 83 11.08 -10.89 13.46
N GLY A 84 12.30 -11.07 13.95
CA GLY A 84 13.50 -11.24 13.11
C GLY A 84 14.09 -9.91 12.60
N ASP A 85 15.28 -10.02 12.02
CA ASP A 85 15.96 -8.89 11.42
C ASP A 85 15.34 -8.56 10.06
N PRO A 86 15.09 -7.27 9.74
CA PRO A 86 14.66 -6.87 8.42
C PRO A 86 15.68 -7.24 7.33
N PHE A 87 15.20 -7.62 6.16
CA PHE A 87 16.04 -7.94 5.01
C PHE A 87 15.52 -7.27 3.74
N ALA A 88 16.46 -6.86 2.88
CA ALA A 88 16.14 -6.26 1.59
C ALA A 88 15.61 -7.32 0.61
N LEU A 89 14.57 -6.96 -0.15
CA LEU A 89 13.99 -7.84 -1.17
C LEU A 89 14.82 -7.80 -2.47
N THR A 90 15.94 -8.48 -2.48
CA THR A 90 16.91 -8.46 -3.60
C THR A 90 16.34 -8.94 -4.93
N LEU A 91 15.19 -9.61 -4.94
CA LEU A 91 14.48 -10.00 -6.16
C LEU A 91 13.78 -8.81 -6.84
N LEU A 92 13.43 -7.79 -6.07
CA LEU A 92 12.70 -6.62 -6.53
C LEU A 92 13.60 -5.40 -6.63
N ASN A 93 14.49 -5.24 -5.66
CA ASN A 93 15.40 -4.11 -5.56
C ASN A 93 16.49 -4.16 -6.64
N THR A 94 16.84 -3.00 -7.17
CA THR A 94 17.88 -2.81 -8.18
C THR A 94 18.79 -1.63 -7.78
N GLU A 95 19.53 -1.06 -8.68
CA GLU A 95 20.30 0.18 -8.48
C GLU A 95 19.43 1.46 -8.63
N PHE A 96 18.13 1.31 -8.72
CA PHE A 96 17.13 2.37 -8.85
C PHE A 96 16.24 2.43 -7.61
N ASN A 97 15.25 3.30 -7.60
CA ASN A 97 14.32 3.42 -6.50
C ASN A 97 13.16 2.42 -6.63
N GLU A 98 12.99 1.56 -5.63
CA GLU A 98 11.88 0.63 -5.51
C GLU A 98 11.13 0.90 -4.20
N GLY A 99 9.80 0.95 -4.25
CA GLY A 99 9.05 1.19 -3.01
C GLY A 99 7.56 0.97 -3.09
N TYR A 100 6.91 1.15 -1.95
CA TYR A 100 5.46 1.08 -1.80
C TYR A 100 4.86 -0.23 -2.30
N LEU A 101 5.43 -1.36 -1.84
CA LEU A 101 4.93 -2.68 -2.18
C LEU A 101 3.53 -2.89 -1.61
N SER A 102 2.65 -3.45 -2.42
CA SER A 102 1.31 -3.88 -2.03
C SER A 102 1.00 -5.24 -2.66
N LEU A 103 0.39 -6.13 -1.89
CA LEU A 103 0.07 -7.49 -2.30
C LEU A 103 -1.40 -7.64 -2.68
N HIS A 104 -1.65 -8.46 -3.67
CA HIS A 104 -2.98 -8.91 -4.07
C HIS A 104 -3.01 -10.44 -4.08
N SER A 105 -3.90 -11.02 -3.29
CA SER A 105 -4.18 -12.45 -3.36
C SER A 105 -4.79 -12.76 -4.73
N GLY A 106 -4.09 -13.54 -5.52
CA GLY A 106 -4.39 -13.74 -6.93
C GLY A 106 -5.74 -14.37 -7.21
N ALA A 107 -6.17 -14.27 -8.46
CA ALA A 107 -7.41 -14.88 -8.97
C ALA A 107 -7.39 -16.43 -9.00
N SER A 108 -6.26 -17.05 -8.73
CA SER A 108 -6.10 -18.51 -8.61
C SER A 108 -5.69 -18.89 -7.20
N GLU A 109 -6.23 -19.97 -6.69
CA GLU A 109 -5.83 -20.55 -5.41
C GLU A 109 -4.31 -20.69 -5.34
N ASN A 110 -3.70 -20.20 -4.24
CA ASN A 110 -2.27 -20.25 -3.94
C ASN A 110 -1.35 -19.37 -4.82
N MET A 111 -1.86 -18.28 -5.39
CA MET A 111 -1.03 -17.30 -6.09
C MET A 111 -1.21 -15.91 -5.50
N GLU A 112 -0.12 -15.19 -5.35
CA GLU A 112 -0.14 -13.77 -4.99
C GLU A 112 0.56 -12.92 -6.06
N THR A 113 0.18 -11.67 -6.15
CA THR A 113 0.83 -10.67 -7.00
C THR A 113 1.26 -9.49 -6.13
N ALA A 114 2.54 -9.15 -6.16
CA ALA A 114 3.04 -7.91 -5.60
C ALA A 114 3.05 -6.82 -6.67
N CYS A 115 2.60 -5.62 -6.31
CA CYS A 115 2.80 -4.42 -7.10
C CYS A 115 3.63 -3.42 -6.30
N PHE A 116 4.52 -2.71 -6.96
CA PHE A 116 5.42 -1.74 -6.36
C PHE A 116 5.78 -0.66 -7.38
N MET A 117 6.28 0.47 -6.93
CA MET A 117 6.81 1.51 -7.83
C MET A 117 8.30 1.33 -8.05
N SER A 118 8.78 1.66 -9.25
CA SER A 118 10.20 1.76 -9.56
C SER A 118 10.46 2.76 -10.69
N ASP A 119 11.61 3.43 -10.65
CA ASP A 119 12.07 4.35 -11.71
C ASP A 119 13.16 3.74 -12.62
N ARG A 120 13.29 2.39 -12.59
CA ARG A 120 14.31 1.64 -13.37
C ARG A 120 14.27 1.85 -14.87
N ASP A 121 13.15 2.30 -15.43
CA ASP A 121 12.97 2.63 -16.85
C ASP A 121 12.96 4.15 -17.13
N GLY A 122 13.33 4.99 -16.13
CA GLY A 122 13.58 6.43 -16.25
C GLY A 122 12.48 7.34 -15.69
N SER A 123 11.24 6.85 -15.55
CA SER A 123 10.15 7.46 -14.76
C SER A 123 9.66 6.45 -13.75
N PHE A 124 8.98 6.92 -12.70
CA PHE A 124 8.33 5.98 -11.81
C PHE A 124 7.13 5.32 -12.50
N ASP A 125 7.14 4.01 -12.52
CA ASP A 125 6.06 3.19 -13.04
C ASP A 125 5.66 2.12 -12.01
N ILE A 126 4.46 1.57 -12.17
CA ILE A 126 3.99 0.44 -11.37
C ILE A 126 4.48 -0.86 -12.00
N TYR A 127 5.25 -1.61 -11.25
CA TYR A 127 5.71 -2.95 -11.60
C TYR A 127 4.93 -4.01 -10.85
N SER A 128 4.88 -5.20 -11.40
CA SER A 128 4.25 -6.35 -10.77
C SER A 128 5.07 -7.63 -10.92
N VAL A 129 4.94 -8.49 -9.95
CA VAL A 129 5.50 -9.83 -9.93
C VAL A 129 4.45 -10.78 -9.37
N THR A 130 4.34 -11.97 -9.94
CA THR A 130 3.37 -12.98 -9.50
C THR A 130 4.11 -14.27 -9.18
N GLY A 131 3.71 -14.92 -8.11
CA GLY A 131 4.28 -16.18 -7.66
C GLY A 131 3.35 -16.94 -6.73
N GLU A 132 3.85 -18.02 -6.17
CA GLU A 132 3.12 -18.83 -5.19
C GLU A 132 2.90 -18.03 -3.90
N GLU A 133 1.68 -18.09 -3.35
CA GLU A 133 1.30 -17.40 -2.12
C GLU A 133 2.23 -17.77 -0.97
N GLY A 134 2.67 -16.76 -0.20
CA GLY A 134 3.63 -16.92 0.89
C GLY A 134 5.08 -17.15 0.47
N LYS A 135 5.35 -17.40 -0.82
CA LYS A 135 6.70 -17.69 -1.35
C LYS A 135 7.23 -16.64 -2.31
N LEU A 136 6.36 -15.76 -2.81
CA LEU A 136 6.70 -14.81 -3.87
C LEU A 136 7.95 -13.99 -3.56
N ILE A 137 8.22 -13.74 -2.30
CA ILE A 137 9.23 -12.78 -1.85
C ILE A 137 10.34 -13.45 -1.04
N THR A 138 10.15 -14.70 -0.59
CA THR A 138 11.07 -15.37 0.33
C THR A 138 11.99 -16.38 -0.30
N GLU A 139 11.69 -16.84 -1.50
CA GLU A 139 12.48 -17.86 -2.18
C GLU A 139 13.08 -17.35 -3.49
N SER A 140 14.27 -17.81 -3.80
CA SER A 140 15.01 -17.55 -5.03
C SER A 140 14.40 -18.21 -6.27
N SER A 141 13.10 -18.29 -6.35
CA SER A 141 12.39 -18.69 -7.55
C SER A 141 12.61 -17.65 -8.64
N SER A 142 12.73 -18.08 -9.86
CA SER A 142 12.82 -17.20 -11.03
C SER A 142 11.49 -16.48 -11.24
N VAL A 143 11.27 -15.41 -10.48
CA VAL A 143 10.14 -14.52 -10.68
C VAL A 143 10.42 -13.55 -11.81
N THR A 144 9.42 -13.25 -12.61
CA THR A 144 9.53 -12.26 -13.67
C THR A 144 8.84 -10.99 -13.23
N VAL A 145 9.63 -9.93 -13.03
CA VAL A 145 9.10 -8.59 -12.81
C VAL A 145 8.60 -8.05 -14.14
N THR A 146 7.38 -7.58 -14.17
CA THR A 146 6.75 -7.02 -15.36
C THR A 146 6.22 -5.61 -15.10
N ARG A 147 6.18 -4.79 -16.14
CA ARG A 147 5.52 -3.49 -16.12
C ARG A 147 4.19 -3.61 -16.87
N PRO A 148 3.04 -3.62 -16.18
CA PRO A 148 1.74 -3.74 -16.84
C PRO A 148 1.46 -2.51 -17.72
N THR A 149 1.48 -2.68 -19.03
CA THR A 149 1.35 -1.56 -19.99
C THR A 149 0.03 -0.81 -19.86
N VAL A 150 -1.02 -1.45 -19.34
CA VAL A 150 -2.31 -0.82 -19.11
C VAL A 150 -2.26 0.19 -17.96
N LEU A 151 -1.37 -0.01 -16.98
CA LEU A 151 -1.20 0.89 -15.83
C LEU A 151 -0.19 2.00 -16.11
N SER A 152 0.77 1.74 -17.00
CA SER A 152 1.90 2.63 -17.27
C SER A 152 1.49 3.86 -18.10
N SER A 153 2.18 4.96 -17.87
CA SER A 153 2.08 6.19 -18.65
C SER A 153 3.47 6.74 -19.00
N THR A 154 3.56 7.94 -19.54
CA THR A 154 4.83 8.67 -19.73
C THR A 154 5.14 9.59 -18.53
N ALA A 155 4.28 9.59 -17.53
CA ALA A 155 4.37 10.37 -16.32
C ALA A 155 4.82 9.47 -15.16
N ASP A 156 4.94 10.02 -13.97
CA ASP A 156 5.25 9.26 -12.78
C ASP A 156 4.00 8.57 -12.21
N ASP A 157 4.05 7.25 -12.10
CA ASP A 157 3.01 6.40 -11.52
C ASP A 157 3.54 5.79 -10.21
N LYS A 158 3.04 6.26 -9.06
CA LYS A 158 3.63 6.03 -7.74
C LYS A 158 2.65 5.46 -6.72
N CYS A 159 3.20 4.89 -5.65
CA CYS A 159 2.50 4.52 -4.43
C CYS A 159 1.25 3.64 -4.69
N PRO A 160 1.38 2.51 -5.40
CA PRO A 160 0.25 1.60 -5.60
C PRO A 160 -0.20 1.00 -4.27
N TYR A 161 -1.51 0.98 -4.04
CA TYR A 161 -2.13 0.30 -2.92
C TYR A 161 -3.30 -0.56 -3.40
N ILE A 162 -3.26 -1.85 -3.10
CA ILE A 162 -4.27 -2.81 -3.52
C ILE A 162 -5.17 -3.18 -2.35
N SER A 163 -6.47 -3.12 -2.57
CA SER A 163 -7.49 -3.56 -1.63
C SER A 163 -8.54 -4.39 -2.39
N GLY A 164 -8.57 -5.69 -2.15
CA GLY A 164 -9.37 -6.61 -2.94
C GLY A 164 -8.98 -6.59 -4.41
N ASN A 165 -9.93 -6.27 -5.28
CA ASN A 165 -9.71 -6.16 -6.72
C ASN A 165 -9.47 -4.71 -7.20
N VAL A 166 -9.30 -3.76 -6.30
CA VAL A 166 -9.07 -2.34 -6.64
C VAL A 166 -7.65 -1.95 -6.28
N MET A 167 -6.93 -1.36 -7.23
CA MET A 167 -5.69 -0.64 -6.99
C MET A 167 -5.99 0.86 -7.01
N VAL A 168 -5.51 1.58 -6.00
CA VAL A 168 -5.42 3.04 -6.01
C VAL A 168 -3.95 3.44 -6.04
N PHE A 169 -3.63 4.51 -6.75
CA PHE A 169 -2.25 4.97 -6.89
C PHE A 169 -2.21 6.47 -7.21
N THR A 170 -1.03 7.04 -7.14
CA THR A 170 -0.75 8.45 -7.40
C THR A 170 -0.12 8.60 -8.78
N SER A 171 -0.55 9.59 -9.58
CA SER A 171 0.06 9.86 -10.87
C SER A 171 -0.13 11.31 -11.31
N ASP A 172 0.88 11.87 -11.98
CA ASP A 172 0.83 13.19 -12.65
C ASP A 172 0.54 13.06 -14.16
N ARG A 173 -0.09 11.94 -14.57
CA ARG A 173 -0.49 11.69 -15.96
C ARG A 173 -1.49 12.71 -16.48
N GLU A 174 -1.49 12.90 -17.78
CA GLU A 174 -2.45 13.77 -18.46
C GLU A 174 -3.91 13.40 -18.16
N GLY A 175 -4.74 14.39 -17.97
CA GLY A 175 -6.16 14.24 -17.62
C GLY A 175 -6.46 14.33 -16.13
N GLY A 176 -5.47 14.73 -15.31
CA GLY A 176 -5.64 15.09 -13.91
C GLY A 176 -6.18 16.50 -13.68
N PHE A 177 -6.26 16.90 -12.43
CA PHE A 177 -6.74 18.21 -11.98
C PHE A 177 -5.61 19.11 -11.49
N GLY A 178 -4.54 18.50 -10.95
CA GLY A 178 -3.41 19.20 -10.35
C GLY A 178 -2.06 18.70 -10.82
N GLY A 179 -1.14 18.59 -9.86
CA GLY A 179 0.13 17.92 -10.06
C GLY A 179 -0.08 16.40 -9.98
N PHE A 180 0.12 15.83 -8.80
CA PHE A 180 -0.21 14.43 -8.55
C PHE A 180 -1.65 14.25 -8.15
N ASP A 181 -2.38 13.42 -8.87
CA ASP A 181 -3.76 13.04 -8.62
C ASP A 181 -3.87 11.59 -8.17
N LEU A 182 -4.97 11.22 -7.51
CA LEU A 182 -5.32 9.83 -7.23
C LEU A 182 -6.09 9.22 -8.39
N TRP A 183 -5.64 8.03 -8.76
CA TRP A 183 -6.21 7.20 -9.82
C TRP A 183 -6.54 5.82 -9.27
N TYR A 184 -7.45 5.12 -9.93
CA TYR A 184 -7.73 3.73 -9.60
C TYR A 184 -7.82 2.86 -10.85
N SER A 185 -7.55 1.57 -10.66
CA SER A 185 -7.75 0.51 -11.63
C SER A 185 -8.41 -0.68 -10.96
N VAL A 186 -9.19 -1.45 -11.72
CA VAL A 186 -9.91 -2.62 -11.21
C VAL A 186 -9.38 -3.88 -11.90
N TYR A 187 -9.05 -4.89 -11.11
CA TYR A 187 -8.64 -6.19 -11.60
C TYR A 187 -9.85 -7.06 -11.90
N ASN A 188 -9.94 -7.63 -13.11
CA ASN A 188 -11.06 -8.44 -13.54
C ASN A 188 -10.81 -9.96 -13.42
N GLY A 189 -9.76 -10.35 -12.70
CA GLY A 189 -9.32 -11.74 -12.56
C GLY A 189 -8.27 -12.17 -13.60
N GLN A 190 -7.96 -11.33 -14.59
CA GLN A 190 -6.95 -11.58 -15.62
C GLN A 190 -6.02 -10.39 -15.86
N THR A 191 -6.57 -9.19 -15.85
CA THR A 191 -5.81 -7.96 -16.10
C THR A 191 -6.43 -6.77 -15.36
N TRP A 192 -5.64 -5.75 -15.14
CA TRP A 192 -6.09 -4.46 -14.66
C TRP A 192 -6.86 -3.70 -15.75
N SER A 193 -7.85 -2.91 -15.37
CA SER A 193 -8.52 -1.96 -16.26
C SER A 193 -7.59 -0.78 -16.60
N ALA A 194 -7.92 -0.02 -17.62
CA ALA A 194 -7.32 1.29 -17.80
C ALA A 194 -7.59 2.16 -16.56
N PRO A 195 -6.58 2.94 -16.09
CA PRO A 195 -6.72 3.83 -14.94
C PRO A 195 -7.81 4.88 -15.14
N VAL A 196 -8.54 5.16 -14.08
CA VAL A 196 -9.59 6.18 -14.04
C VAL A 196 -9.24 7.18 -12.95
N ASN A 197 -9.27 8.48 -13.29
CA ASN A 197 -9.09 9.56 -12.30
C ASN A 197 -10.23 9.53 -11.28
N MET A 198 -9.92 9.73 -10.00
CA MET A 198 -10.92 9.69 -8.93
C MET A 198 -11.85 10.91 -8.89
N GLY A 199 -11.61 11.90 -9.76
CA GLY A 199 -12.49 13.04 -9.97
C GLY A 199 -12.30 14.19 -9.00
N ASP A 200 -13.00 15.29 -9.26
CA ASP A 200 -12.85 16.59 -8.61
C ASP A 200 -13.38 16.66 -7.15
N LEU A 201 -14.06 15.61 -6.70
CA LEU A 201 -14.44 15.48 -5.29
C LEU A 201 -13.26 15.03 -4.41
N ILE A 202 -12.27 14.40 -5.02
CA ILE A 202 -11.08 13.86 -4.35
C ILE A 202 -9.84 14.62 -4.78
N ASN A 203 -9.61 14.73 -6.08
CA ASN A 203 -8.49 15.42 -6.66
C ASN A 203 -8.74 16.92 -6.79
N THR A 204 -7.67 17.70 -6.64
CA THR A 204 -7.74 19.17 -6.66
C THR A 204 -6.66 19.74 -7.60
N GLU A 205 -6.50 21.05 -7.67
CA GLU A 205 -5.39 21.70 -8.37
C GLU A 205 -4.03 21.52 -7.66
N TYR A 206 -4.02 20.84 -6.51
CA TYR A 206 -2.84 20.53 -5.68
C TYR A 206 -2.44 19.08 -5.87
N ASP A 207 -1.52 18.58 -5.03
CA ASP A 207 -1.10 17.20 -5.05
C ASP A 207 -1.92 16.35 -4.08
N GLU A 208 -2.41 15.21 -4.55
CA GLU A 208 -2.96 14.12 -3.77
C GLU A 208 -2.02 12.91 -3.86
N TYR A 209 -1.62 12.38 -2.72
CA TYR A 209 -0.49 11.45 -2.65
C TYR A 209 -0.69 10.34 -1.64
N ARG A 210 -0.05 9.16 -1.89
CA ARG A 210 0.02 8.02 -0.98
C ARG A 210 -1.35 7.53 -0.47
N PRO A 211 -2.23 7.10 -1.37
CA PRO A 211 -3.55 6.60 -0.97
C PRO A 211 -3.44 5.25 -0.25
N ILE A 212 -4.30 5.04 0.74
CA ILE A 212 -4.58 3.77 1.39
C ILE A 212 -6.08 3.53 1.30
N LEU A 213 -6.49 2.39 0.77
CA LEU A 213 -7.90 2.01 0.64
C LEU A 213 -8.22 0.85 1.58
N VAL A 214 -9.11 1.08 2.53
CA VAL A 214 -9.55 0.08 3.49
C VAL A 214 -10.96 -0.38 3.14
N GLN A 215 -11.12 -1.67 2.86
CA GLN A 215 -12.44 -2.26 2.66
C GLN A 215 -13.23 -2.20 3.97
N SER A 216 -14.35 -1.52 3.95
CA SER A 216 -15.29 -1.49 5.05
C SER A 216 -16.23 -2.71 4.98
N GLY A 217 -16.63 -3.24 6.14
CA GLY A 217 -17.58 -4.36 6.20
C GLY A 217 -18.90 -4.08 5.48
N GLU A 218 -19.73 -5.10 5.27
CA GLU A 218 -20.99 -5.04 4.51
C GLU A 218 -21.99 -4.00 5.04
N SER A 219 -21.86 -3.61 6.30
CA SER A 219 -22.71 -2.59 6.93
C SER A 219 -22.48 -1.17 6.42
N TYR A 220 -21.39 -0.91 5.72
CA TYR A 220 -21.04 0.41 5.21
C TYR A 220 -21.30 0.51 3.71
N VAL A 221 -21.75 1.68 3.27
CA VAL A 221 -22.04 1.96 1.85
C VAL A 221 -20.75 2.20 1.07
N ASN A 222 -19.74 2.77 1.72
CA ASN A 222 -18.47 3.16 1.12
C ASN A 222 -17.31 2.45 1.80
N ASP A 223 -16.22 2.29 1.06
CA ASP A 223 -14.91 1.99 1.61
C ASP A 223 -14.22 3.27 2.07
N LEU A 224 -13.30 3.15 3.02
CA LEU A 224 -12.54 4.28 3.53
C LEU A 224 -11.24 4.45 2.72
N MET A 225 -11.02 5.65 2.19
CA MET A 225 -9.72 6.02 1.65
C MET A 225 -9.08 7.11 2.51
N VAL A 226 -7.80 6.93 2.83
CA VAL A 226 -6.95 7.93 3.50
C VAL A 226 -5.81 8.27 2.54
N PHE A 227 -5.48 9.54 2.42
CA PHE A 227 -4.42 10.01 1.52
C PHE A 227 -3.80 11.31 2.06
N SER A 228 -2.65 11.68 1.53
CA SER A 228 -1.99 12.95 1.83
C SER A 228 -2.34 13.98 0.76
N SER A 229 -2.48 15.25 1.14
CA SER A 229 -2.59 16.35 0.19
C SER A 229 -1.98 17.63 0.74
N ASN A 230 -1.42 18.44 -0.16
CA ASN A 230 -0.90 19.79 0.16
C ASN A 230 -1.92 20.89 -0.14
N ARG A 231 -3.21 20.54 -0.29
CA ARG A 231 -4.30 21.49 -0.50
C ARG A 231 -4.43 22.48 0.64
N PRO A 232 -4.92 23.72 0.40
CA PRO A 232 -5.14 24.71 1.44
C PRO A 232 -6.09 24.25 2.54
N GLY A 233 -5.86 24.76 3.75
CA GLY A 233 -6.72 24.47 4.91
C GLY A 233 -6.13 23.43 5.87
N GLY A 234 -5.02 22.79 5.51
CA GLY A 234 -4.26 21.92 6.39
C GLY A 234 -3.39 22.69 7.42
N LYS A 235 -2.49 21.95 8.07
CA LYS A 235 -1.59 22.48 9.12
C LYS A 235 -0.14 22.56 8.67
N GLY A 236 0.24 21.80 7.65
CA GLY A 236 1.60 21.70 7.16
C GLY A 236 1.70 21.81 5.64
N GLY A 237 2.73 21.17 5.08
CA GLY A 237 2.87 21.01 3.62
C GLY A 237 1.87 19.96 3.12
N PHE A 238 2.08 18.71 3.52
CA PHE A 238 1.11 17.62 3.29
C PHE A 238 0.41 17.28 4.59
N ASP A 239 -0.91 17.17 4.54
CA ASP A 239 -1.76 16.73 5.63
C ASP A 239 -2.55 15.49 5.20
N LEU A 240 -3.03 14.72 6.19
CA LEU A 240 -3.86 13.54 5.93
C LEU A 240 -5.33 13.92 5.78
N TYR A 241 -5.94 13.43 4.73
CA TYR A 241 -7.36 13.55 4.42
C TYR A 241 -8.00 12.18 4.30
N TYR A 242 -9.30 12.11 4.48
CA TYR A 242 -10.06 10.89 4.28
C TYR A 242 -11.36 11.14 3.51
N VAL A 243 -11.82 10.11 2.82
CA VAL A 243 -13.08 10.14 2.07
C VAL A 243 -13.67 8.74 1.98
N GLY A 244 -15.01 8.67 1.91
CA GLY A 244 -15.71 7.45 1.54
C GLY A 244 -15.71 7.28 0.02
N VAL A 245 -15.22 6.15 -0.48
CA VAL A 245 -15.28 5.78 -1.90
C VAL A 245 -16.28 4.67 -2.12
N PRO A 246 -17.08 4.70 -3.19
CA PRO A 246 -18.06 3.64 -3.47
C PRO A 246 -17.37 2.29 -3.61
N LYS A 247 -17.96 1.26 -3.01
CA LYS A 247 -17.52 -0.14 -3.16
C LYS A 247 -17.56 -0.57 -4.62
N ARG A 248 -16.59 -1.37 -5.03
CA ARG A 248 -16.41 -1.81 -6.42
C ARG A 248 -16.25 -3.32 -6.53
#